data_4a22cf5676a5b1ef217f9fcf47727310
#
_entry.id   4a22cf5676a5b1ef217f9fcf47727310
#
_cell.length_a   1.000
_cell.length_b   1.000
_cell.length_c   1.000
_cell.angle_alpha   90.00
_cell.angle_beta   90.00
_cell.angle_gamma   90.00
#
_symmetry.space_group_name_H-M   'P 1'
#
loop_
_entity.id
_entity.type
_entity.pdbx_description
1 polymer ?
#
loop_
_entity_poly.entity_id
_entity_poly.type
_entity_poly.pdbx_seq_one_letter_code
_entity_poly.pdbx_strand_id
1 'polypeptide(L)'
;AVRRDANGDLVFNSEPESAKGGPWFGNKSGGNNATYLEASITYNRLFGKHRVGALFLYNQRVKNETYRNKDYKDNISSIKSLPYKNQGIAGRLTYDYDSRYFIEGNFGYNGSENFAAGHRVGFFPAVAVGWYISNEKFFSPLTDVVSKLKLKASVGQVGNDQIGGNVRFIYLGTVSTTNDYVYGNYSKTSGERVNEVANPNVGWEVSTKQNYGFELGLFNKLEIQGDWYHDVRDHIFVRNNNIPAYVGMTTVPMVNVGKMKSWGFDGSLEYRDRIGQVNITG
;
A
#
# COMPACT_ATOMS: atom_id res chain seq x y z
N ALA A 1 -27.11 -44.71 -15.41
CA ALA A 1 -27.69 -45.34 -16.60
C ALA A 1 -29.05 -45.93 -16.21
N VAL A 2 -30.06 -45.73 -17.05
CA VAL A 2 -31.40 -46.33 -16.88
C VAL A 2 -31.45 -47.58 -17.75
N ARG A 3 -31.79 -48.70 -17.19
CA ARG A 3 -32.03 -49.96 -17.92
C ARG A 3 -33.43 -50.49 -17.64
N ARG A 4 -33.96 -51.35 -18.53
CA ARG A 4 -35.20 -52.10 -18.25
C ARG A 4 -34.81 -53.50 -17.78
N ASP A 5 -35.55 -53.99 -16.79
CA ASP A 5 -35.42 -55.37 -16.36
C ASP A 5 -36.15 -56.35 -17.28
N ALA A 6 -36.12 -57.64 -16.96
CA ALA A 6 -36.76 -58.69 -17.76
C ALA A 6 -38.28 -58.54 -17.85
N ASN A 7 -38.89 -57.79 -16.98
CA ASN A 7 -40.34 -57.51 -16.95
C ASN A 7 -40.71 -56.18 -17.64
N GLY A 8 -39.74 -55.46 -18.16
CA GLY A 8 -39.93 -54.19 -18.84
C GLY A 8 -39.92 -52.94 -17.91
N ASP A 9 -39.74 -53.13 -16.60
CA ASP A 9 -39.71 -52.04 -15.64
C ASP A 9 -38.39 -51.27 -15.67
N LEU A 10 -38.46 -49.96 -15.42
CA LEU A 10 -37.30 -49.08 -15.39
C LEU A 10 -36.50 -49.33 -14.10
N VAL A 11 -35.27 -49.82 -14.28
CA VAL A 11 -34.33 -49.95 -13.16
C VAL A 11 -33.33 -48.82 -13.20
N PHE A 12 -33.38 -47.98 -12.17
CA PHE A 12 -32.41 -46.92 -11.98
C PHE A 12 -31.21 -47.50 -11.24
N ASN A 13 -30.08 -47.56 -11.91
CA ASN A 13 -28.81 -47.80 -11.20
C ASN A 13 -28.48 -46.56 -10.42
N SER A 14 -28.76 -46.58 -9.14
CA SER A 14 -28.09 -45.66 -8.21
C SER A 14 -26.64 -46.11 -8.10
N GLU A 15 -25.71 -45.31 -8.56
CA GLU A 15 -24.30 -45.61 -8.28
C GLU A 15 -24.07 -45.59 -6.77
N PRO A 16 -23.34 -46.58 -6.22
CA PRO A 16 -23.12 -46.64 -4.76
C PRO A 16 -22.42 -45.38 -4.19
N GLU A 17 -21.76 -44.63 -5.03
CA GLU A 17 -21.12 -43.36 -4.63
C GLU A 17 -22.12 -42.25 -4.37
N SER A 18 -23.27 -42.22 -5.03
CA SER A 18 -24.29 -41.22 -4.76
C SER A 18 -25.03 -41.51 -3.44
N ALA A 19 -25.01 -42.75 -2.98
CA ALA A 19 -25.62 -43.11 -1.70
C ALA A 19 -24.79 -42.73 -0.47
N LYS A 20 -23.54 -42.33 -0.64
CA LYS A 20 -22.67 -41.84 0.45
C LYS A 20 -22.85 -40.37 0.74
N GLY A 21 -23.64 -39.66 -0.03
CA GLY A 21 -23.92 -38.26 0.13
C GLY A 21 -25.16 -38.00 1.00
N GLY A 22 -25.11 -38.31 2.29
CA GLY A 22 -26.01 -37.67 3.23
C GLY A 22 -25.84 -36.13 3.19
N PRO A 23 -26.79 -35.36 3.68
CA PRO A 23 -26.68 -33.91 3.70
C PRO A 23 -25.36 -33.52 4.36
N TRP A 24 -24.51 -32.87 3.57
CA TRP A 24 -23.18 -32.49 4.00
C TRP A 24 -23.24 -31.08 4.61
N PHE A 25 -22.91 -30.97 5.88
CA PHE A 25 -22.84 -29.71 6.57
C PHE A 25 -21.39 -29.25 6.70
N GLY A 26 -21.02 -28.31 5.84
CA GLY A 26 -19.75 -27.61 5.98
C GLY A 26 -19.88 -26.42 6.91
N ASN A 27 -19.03 -26.31 7.89
CA ASN A 27 -18.93 -25.12 8.73
C ASN A 27 -17.60 -24.40 8.42
N LYS A 28 -17.69 -23.17 7.95
CA LYS A 28 -16.54 -22.27 7.79
C LYS A 28 -16.56 -21.27 8.92
N SER A 29 -15.53 -21.26 9.72
CA SER A 29 -15.34 -20.23 10.75
C SER A 29 -14.06 -19.47 10.48
N GLY A 30 -14.13 -18.15 10.54
CA GLY A 30 -12.98 -17.27 10.45
C GLY A 30 -13.08 -16.20 11.53
N GLY A 31 -11.95 -15.79 12.04
CA GLY A 31 -11.83 -14.70 13.00
C GLY A 31 -10.60 -13.88 12.69
N ASN A 32 -10.67 -12.59 12.95
CA ASN A 32 -9.50 -11.73 12.93
C ASN A 32 -9.37 -11.01 14.27
N ASN A 33 -8.14 -10.83 14.69
CA ASN A 33 -7.78 -10.00 15.85
C ASN A 33 -6.64 -9.10 15.42
N ALA A 34 -6.77 -7.80 15.66
CA ALA A 34 -5.73 -6.83 15.40
C ALA A 34 -5.44 -6.03 16.65
N THR A 35 -4.17 -5.99 17.04
CA THR A 35 -3.68 -5.11 18.10
C THR A 35 -2.86 -4.00 17.45
N TYR A 36 -3.19 -2.77 17.79
CA TYR A 36 -2.44 -1.58 17.38
C TYR A 36 -1.97 -0.85 18.63
N LEU A 37 -0.69 -0.57 18.69
CA LEU A 37 -0.07 0.23 19.73
C LEU A 37 0.59 1.44 19.08
N GLU A 38 0.31 2.62 19.62
CA GLU A 38 0.92 3.87 19.21
C GLU A 38 1.35 4.67 20.44
N ALA A 39 2.54 5.24 20.37
CA ALA A 39 3.04 6.19 21.34
C ALA A 39 3.64 7.38 20.60
N SER A 40 3.30 8.60 21.02
CA SER A 40 3.83 9.81 20.42
C SER A 40 4.24 10.85 21.46
N ILE A 41 5.27 11.61 21.12
CA ILE A 41 5.74 12.77 21.87
C ILE A 41 5.72 13.96 20.95
N THR A 42 5.03 15.01 21.35
CA THR A 42 4.93 16.26 20.59
C THR A 42 5.50 17.42 21.39
N TYR A 43 6.33 18.20 20.75
CA TYR A 43 6.88 19.42 21.31
C TYR A 43 6.57 20.59 20.38
N ASN A 44 6.01 21.68 20.92
CA ASN A 44 5.76 22.91 20.17
C ASN A 44 6.11 24.09 21.05
N ARG A 45 6.96 24.99 20.55
CA ARG A 45 7.35 26.19 21.29
C ARG A 45 7.63 27.37 20.37
N LEU A 46 7.24 28.56 20.85
CA LEU A 46 7.53 29.83 20.22
C LEU A 46 8.65 30.55 21.01
N PHE A 47 9.74 30.88 20.35
CA PHE A 47 10.86 31.64 20.87
C PHE A 47 10.94 32.98 20.13
N GLY A 48 10.25 34.00 20.63
CA GLY A 48 10.14 35.27 19.91
C GLY A 48 9.47 35.06 18.53
N LYS A 49 10.26 35.18 17.46
CA LYS A 49 9.80 35.01 16.09
C LYS A 49 10.02 33.57 15.53
N HIS A 50 10.63 32.72 16.33
CA HIS A 50 10.98 31.34 15.93
C HIS A 50 9.97 30.37 16.52
N ARG A 51 9.21 29.68 15.67
CA ARG A 51 8.34 28.59 16.08
C ARG A 51 9.00 27.26 15.73
N VAL A 52 9.18 26.41 16.71
CA VAL A 52 9.77 25.08 16.55
C VAL A 52 8.73 24.06 16.95
N GLY A 53 8.53 23.05 16.11
CA GLY A 53 7.71 21.89 16.39
C GLY A 53 8.48 20.62 16.15
N ALA A 54 8.27 19.63 17.01
CA ALA A 54 8.81 18.29 16.85
C ALA A 54 7.75 17.25 17.20
N LEU A 55 7.71 16.18 16.44
CA LEU A 55 6.90 14.99 16.71
C LEU A 55 7.79 13.78 16.57
N PHE A 56 7.73 12.89 17.54
CA PHE A 56 8.27 11.54 17.45
C PHE A 56 7.15 10.56 17.70
N LEU A 57 7.02 9.54 16.85
CA LEU A 57 5.96 8.55 16.90
C LEU A 57 6.55 7.16 16.74
N TYR A 58 6.12 6.25 17.60
CA TYR A 58 6.33 4.81 17.48
C TYR A 58 4.98 4.15 17.25
N ASN A 59 4.90 3.23 16.30
CA ASN A 59 3.72 2.40 16.10
C ASN A 59 4.09 0.93 15.89
N GLN A 60 3.16 0.06 16.30
CA GLN A 60 3.24 -1.37 16.08
C GLN A 60 1.85 -1.92 15.81
N ARG A 61 1.75 -2.77 14.80
CA ARG A 61 0.51 -3.49 14.46
C ARG A 61 0.78 -4.98 14.37
N VAL A 62 -0.06 -5.75 15.04
CA VAL A 62 -0.10 -7.22 14.93
C VAL A 62 -1.52 -7.60 14.54
N LYS A 63 -1.68 -8.29 13.42
CA LYS A 63 -2.98 -8.79 12.95
C LYS A 63 -2.90 -10.30 12.80
N ASN A 64 -3.79 -11.01 13.50
CA ASN A 64 -3.95 -12.45 13.41
C ASN A 64 -5.22 -12.75 12.60
N GLU A 65 -5.12 -13.59 11.60
CA GLU A 65 -6.26 -14.10 10.84
C GLU A 65 -6.33 -15.61 11.04
N THR A 66 -7.47 -16.08 11.50
CA THR A 66 -7.73 -17.51 11.71
C THR A 66 -8.77 -17.97 10.70
N TYR A 67 -8.36 -18.83 9.78
CA TYR A 67 -9.26 -19.51 8.87
C TYR A 67 -9.39 -20.98 9.29
N ARG A 68 -10.58 -21.40 9.68
CA ARG A 68 -10.87 -22.81 9.93
C ARG A 68 -11.87 -23.29 8.89
N ASN A 69 -11.41 -24.13 7.99
CA ASN A 69 -12.27 -24.84 7.04
C ASN A 69 -12.43 -26.27 7.53
N LYS A 70 -13.64 -26.66 7.95
CA LYS A 70 -13.92 -28.01 8.47
C LYS A 70 -14.04 -29.05 7.34
N ASP A 71 -14.08 -28.57 6.12
CA ASP A 71 -14.29 -29.36 4.94
C ASP A 71 -12.97 -29.73 4.30
N TYR A 72 -12.43 -30.81 4.70
CA TYR A 72 -11.27 -31.49 4.12
C TYR A 72 -9.92 -31.28 4.82
N LYS A 73 -9.43 -32.41 5.29
CA LYS A 73 -8.02 -32.74 5.55
C LYS A 73 -7.09 -31.53 5.60
N ASP A 74 -7.07 -30.88 6.74
CA ASP A 74 -5.96 -30.13 7.33
C ASP A 74 -4.98 -29.38 6.41
N ASN A 75 -5.48 -28.77 5.33
CA ASN A 75 -4.73 -27.74 4.66
C ASN A 75 -5.08 -26.37 5.23
N ILE A 76 -4.78 -26.18 6.50
CA ILE A 76 -4.48 -24.84 7.00
C ILE A 76 -3.29 -24.41 6.16
N SER A 77 -3.51 -23.45 5.27
CA SER A 77 -2.38 -22.76 4.64
C SER A 77 -1.60 -22.14 5.80
N SER A 78 -0.57 -22.81 6.25
CA SER A 78 0.22 -22.46 7.44
C SER A 78 0.75 -21.01 7.36
N ILE A 79 0.95 -20.53 6.14
CA ILE A 79 1.38 -19.16 5.84
C ILE A 79 0.28 -18.12 6.15
N LYS A 80 -1.00 -18.44 5.89
CA LYS A 80 -2.12 -17.52 6.18
C LYS A 80 -2.44 -17.38 7.66
N SER A 81 -2.08 -18.36 8.48
CA SER A 81 -2.27 -18.34 9.93
C SER A 81 -1.17 -17.59 10.69
N LEU A 82 -0.07 -17.24 10.04
CA LEU A 82 0.98 -16.45 10.65
C LEU A 82 0.53 -15.00 10.86
N PRO A 83 0.81 -14.38 12.01
CA PRO A 83 0.47 -12.98 12.27
C PRO A 83 1.09 -12.03 11.25
N TYR A 84 0.37 -10.99 10.87
CA TYR A 84 0.94 -9.83 10.16
C TYR A 84 1.52 -8.89 11.17
N LYS A 85 2.80 -8.59 11.04
CA LYS A 85 3.52 -7.70 11.97
C LYS A 85 4.16 -6.56 11.20
N ASN A 86 3.80 -5.34 11.59
CA ASN A 86 4.44 -4.13 11.11
C ASN A 86 4.83 -3.30 12.33
N GLN A 87 5.96 -2.64 12.24
CA GLN A 87 6.39 -1.66 13.24
C GLN A 87 7.08 -0.50 12.54
N GLY A 88 6.97 0.68 13.15
CA GLY A 88 7.58 1.86 12.57
C GLY A 88 7.89 2.92 13.59
N ILE A 89 8.85 3.75 13.21
CA ILE A 89 9.18 5.00 13.88
C ILE A 89 9.00 6.10 12.85
N ALA A 90 8.35 7.19 13.25
CA ALA A 90 8.24 8.38 12.42
C ALA A 90 8.67 9.60 13.22
N GLY A 91 9.30 10.54 12.54
CA GLY A 91 9.68 11.82 13.11
C GLY A 91 9.31 12.97 12.19
N ARG A 92 8.97 14.10 12.77
CA ARG A 92 8.69 15.35 12.10
C ARG A 92 9.31 16.50 12.86
N LEU A 93 10.01 17.36 12.14
CA LEU A 93 10.54 18.63 12.64
C LEU A 93 9.97 19.75 11.79
N THR A 94 9.43 20.76 12.42
CA THR A 94 8.91 21.96 11.76
C THR A 94 9.58 23.19 12.32
N TYR A 95 9.93 24.11 11.46
CA TYR A 95 10.47 25.40 11.82
C TYR A 95 9.79 26.50 11.01
N ASP A 96 9.37 27.53 11.69
CA ASP A 96 8.74 28.73 11.13
C ASP A 96 9.43 29.97 11.70
N TYR A 97 9.85 30.85 10.84
CA TYR A 97 10.40 32.16 11.20
C TYR A 97 9.47 33.29 10.81
N ASP A 98 8.94 33.98 11.82
CA ASP A 98 8.10 35.17 11.69
C ASP A 98 6.89 34.99 10.74
N SER A 99 6.39 33.74 10.63
CA SER A 99 5.33 33.35 9.69
C SER A 99 5.64 33.68 8.21
N ARG A 100 6.92 33.68 7.84
CA ARG A 100 7.43 33.96 6.50
C ARG A 100 8.09 32.78 5.86
N TYR A 101 9.02 32.16 6.59
CA TYR A 101 9.83 31.04 6.10
C TYR A 101 9.48 29.79 6.88
N PHE A 102 9.12 28.75 6.16
CA PHE A 102 8.71 27.46 6.71
C PHE A 102 9.63 26.38 6.20
N ILE A 103 10.12 25.54 7.10
CA ILE A 103 10.88 24.36 6.78
C ILE A 103 10.29 23.19 7.58
N GLU A 104 10.08 22.08 6.90
CA GLU A 104 9.62 20.83 7.51
C GLU A 104 10.49 19.69 7.03
N GLY A 105 10.94 18.88 7.99
CA GLY A 105 11.63 17.61 7.72
C GLY A 105 10.84 16.47 8.34
N ASN A 106 10.57 15.43 7.57
CA ASN A 106 9.90 14.23 8.03
C ASN A 106 10.75 13.01 7.71
N PHE A 107 10.63 11.97 8.51
CA PHE A 107 11.14 10.65 8.15
C PHE A 107 10.20 9.56 8.66
N GLY A 108 10.14 8.46 7.90
CA GLY A 108 9.57 7.20 8.31
C GLY A 108 10.62 6.10 8.27
N TYR A 109 10.70 5.31 9.31
CA TYR A 109 11.55 4.13 9.41
C TYR A 109 10.66 2.94 9.75
N ASN A 110 10.32 2.14 8.72
CA ASN A 110 9.29 1.12 8.82
C ASN A 110 9.86 -0.27 8.57
N GLY A 111 9.42 -1.23 9.36
CA GLY A 111 9.78 -2.64 9.22
C GLY A 111 8.59 -3.48 8.76
N SER A 112 8.81 -4.33 7.76
CA SER A 112 7.83 -5.28 7.25
C SER A 112 8.39 -6.70 7.24
N GLU A 113 7.58 -7.66 7.66
CA GLU A 113 7.92 -9.07 7.62
C GLU A 113 7.80 -9.71 6.23
N ASN A 114 7.22 -8.98 5.27
CA ASN A 114 7.08 -9.47 3.88
C ASN A 114 8.43 -9.66 3.19
N PHE A 115 9.50 -9.10 3.74
CA PHE A 115 10.84 -9.15 3.17
C PHE A 115 11.80 -10.01 4.00
N ALA A 116 12.81 -10.56 3.33
CA ALA A 116 13.88 -11.33 3.96
C ALA A 116 14.71 -10.49 4.94
N ALA A 117 15.42 -11.14 5.83
CA ALA A 117 16.37 -10.47 6.72
C ALA A 117 17.37 -9.63 5.90
N GLY A 118 17.59 -8.37 6.28
CA GLY A 118 18.38 -7.40 5.53
C GLY A 118 17.59 -6.46 4.60
N HIS A 119 16.38 -6.84 4.19
CA HIS A 119 15.50 -6.01 3.34
C HIS A 119 14.21 -5.56 4.05
N ARG A 120 14.03 -5.95 5.32
CA ARG A 120 12.82 -5.69 6.09
C ARG A 120 12.54 -4.25 6.38
N VAL A 121 13.59 -3.44 6.49
CA VAL A 121 13.48 -2.05 6.96
C VAL A 121 13.64 -1.09 5.79
N GLY A 122 12.71 -0.13 5.70
CA GLY A 122 12.76 0.98 4.76
C GLY A 122 12.88 2.31 5.50
N PHE A 123 13.70 3.22 4.96
CA PHE A 123 13.84 4.60 5.43
C PHE A 123 13.33 5.56 4.36
N PHE A 124 12.38 6.41 4.74
CA PHE A 124 11.64 7.28 3.81
C PHE A 124 11.69 8.72 4.31
N PRO A 125 12.67 9.52 3.89
CA PRO A 125 12.78 10.92 4.25
C PRO A 125 11.89 11.80 3.39
N ALA A 126 11.48 12.95 3.92
CA ALA A 126 10.80 14.01 3.19
C ALA A 126 11.19 15.38 3.74
N VAL A 127 11.30 16.37 2.85
CA VAL A 127 11.57 17.77 3.18
C VAL A 127 10.59 18.65 2.43
N ALA A 128 10.09 19.67 3.12
CA ALA A 128 9.26 20.72 2.52
C ALA A 128 9.73 22.09 2.95
N VAL A 129 9.59 23.05 2.06
CA VAL A 129 9.87 24.45 2.30
C VAL A 129 8.70 25.31 1.85
N GLY A 130 8.47 26.41 2.53
CA GLY A 130 7.45 27.39 2.19
C GLY A 130 7.92 28.82 2.43
N TRP A 131 7.57 29.71 1.54
CA TRP A 131 7.82 31.13 1.68
C TRP A 131 6.54 31.94 1.51
N TYR A 132 6.18 32.64 2.57
CA TYR A 132 5.01 33.51 2.58
C TYR A 132 5.44 34.93 2.17
N ILE A 133 5.47 35.19 0.86
CA ILE A 133 6.01 36.41 0.27
C ILE A 133 5.17 37.64 0.70
N SER A 134 3.85 37.48 0.81
CA SER A 134 2.98 38.57 1.23
C SER A 134 3.19 39.04 2.68
N ASN A 135 3.93 38.29 3.50
CA ASN A 135 4.31 38.71 4.84
C ASN A 135 5.64 39.49 4.87
N GLU A 136 6.29 39.69 3.73
CA GLU A 136 7.52 40.45 3.64
C GLU A 136 7.25 41.96 3.66
N LYS A 137 8.17 42.72 4.26
CA LYS A 137 8.03 44.19 4.37
C LYS A 137 7.96 44.87 3.01
N PHE A 138 8.70 44.38 2.00
CA PHE A 138 8.70 44.95 0.65
C PHE A 138 7.38 44.74 -0.08
N PHE A 139 6.57 43.77 0.36
CA PHE A 139 5.31 43.39 -0.27
C PHE A 139 4.13 44.30 0.21
N SER A 140 4.31 45.05 1.29
CA SER A 140 3.28 45.90 1.90
C SER A 140 2.47 46.78 0.92
N PRO A 141 3.08 47.40 -0.11
CA PRO A 141 2.31 48.23 -1.04
C PRO A 141 1.34 47.45 -1.95
N LEU A 142 1.50 46.15 -2.04
CA LEU A 142 0.71 45.27 -2.92
C LEU A 142 -0.39 44.51 -2.17
N THR A 143 -0.44 44.60 -0.85
CA THR A 143 -1.35 43.81 0.00
C THR A 143 -2.82 44.10 -0.24
N ASP A 144 -3.17 45.31 -0.72
CA ASP A 144 -4.54 45.66 -1.05
C ASP A 144 -5.10 44.92 -2.25
N VAL A 145 -4.23 44.54 -3.18
CA VAL A 145 -4.57 43.76 -4.38
C VAL A 145 -4.26 42.27 -4.18
N VAL A 146 -3.04 41.95 -3.74
CA VAL A 146 -2.58 40.59 -3.49
C VAL A 146 -2.54 40.36 -1.99
N SER A 147 -3.62 39.81 -1.46
CA SER A 147 -3.80 39.54 -0.03
C SER A 147 -2.98 38.39 0.50
N LYS A 148 -2.61 37.46 -0.39
CA LYS A 148 -1.83 36.24 -0.05
C LYS A 148 -0.95 35.85 -1.23
N LEU A 149 0.31 35.64 -0.97
CA LEU A 149 1.22 35.02 -1.93
C LEU A 149 2.18 34.12 -1.18
N LYS A 150 2.03 32.80 -1.40
CA LYS A 150 2.88 31.78 -0.79
C LYS A 150 3.40 30.83 -1.85
N LEU A 151 4.67 30.57 -1.81
CA LEU A 151 5.33 29.51 -2.60
C LEU A 151 5.64 28.31 -1.70
N LYS A 152 5.49 27.11 -2.24
CA LYS A 152 5.77 25.87 -1.52
C LYS A 152 6.48 24.87 -2.44
N ALA A 153 7.39 24.12 -1.87
CA ALA A 153 8.08 23.03 -2.56
C ALA A 153 8.32 21.87 -1.58
N SER A 154 8.19 20.66 -2.07
CA SER A 154 8.49 19.48 -1.28
C SER A 154 9.08 18.36 -2.12
N VAL A 155 9.92 17.56 -1.49
CA VAL A 155 10.42 16.30 -2.02
C VAL A 155 10.39 15.26 -0.91
N GLY A 156 9.91 14.06 -1.20
CA GLY A 156 9.84 13.01 -0.22
C GLY A 156 9.75 11.63 -0.84
N GLN A 157 10.09 10.62 -0.04
CA GLN A 157 9.99 9.23 -0.40
C GLN A 157 8.89 8.54 0.40
N VAL A 158 8.17 7.63 -0.25
CA VAL A 158 7.15 6.77 0.34
C VAL A 158 7.42 5.33 -0.06
N GLY A 159 7.47 4.43 0.93
CA GLY A 159 7.63 3.00 0.70
C GLY A 159 6.30 2.27 0.65
N ASN A 160 6.24 1.20 -0.15
CA ASN A 160 5.13 0.26 -0.20
C ASN A 160 5.65 -1.16 0.03
N ASP A 161 5.09 -1.86 1.01
CA ASP A 161 5.38 -3.25 1.34
C ASP A 161 4.26 -4.22 0.93
N GLN A 162 3.14 -3.71 0.41
CA GLN A 162 2.02 -4.50 -0.08
C GLN A 162 2.23 -4.93 -1.53
N ILE A 163 3.28 -5.69 -1.76
CA ILE A 163 3.66 -6.19 -3.07
C ILE A 163 3.08 -7.59 -3.30
N GLY A 164 2.76 -7.91 -4.55
CA GLY A 164 2.29 -9.24 -4.93
C GLY A 164 0.86 -9.60 -4.50
N GLY A 165 0.03 -8.62 -4.14
CA GLY A 165 -1.37 -8.84 -3.78
C GLY A 165 -1.53 -9.62 -2.47
N ASN A 166 -2.09 -10.83 -2.53
CA ASN A 166 -2.32 -11.67 -1.34
C ASN A 166 -1.15 -12.61 -1.00
N VAL A 167 -0.01 -12.48 -1.68
CA VAL A 167 1.16 -13.33 -1.43
C VAL A 167 1.96 -12.75 -0.26
N ARG A 168 2.25 -13.60 0.72
CA ARG A 168 3.08 -13.27 1.88
C ARG A 168 4.41 -13.97 1.78
N PHE A 169 5.45 -13.39 2.41
CA PHE A 169 6.78 -13.99 2.45
C PHE A 169 7.31 -14.35 1.06
N ILE A 170 7.20 -13.40 0.14
CA ILE A 170 7.58 -13.56 -1.28
C ILE A 170 9.03 -14.05 -1.45
N TYR A 171 9.86 -13.79 -0.45
CA TYR A 171 11.24 -14.29 -0.44
C TYR A 171 11.36 -15.81 -0.25
N LEU A 172 10.26 -16.49 0.14
CA LEU A 172 10.19 -17.93 0.24
C LEU A 172 9.59 -18.53 -1.05
N GLY A 173 10.18 -19.61 -1.52
CA GLY A 173 9.58 -20.43 -2.56
C GLY A 173 8.43 -21.28 -2.01
N THR A 174 7.47 -21.59 -2.87
CA THR A 174 6.38 -22.51 -2.54
C THR A 174 6.33 -23.68 -3.51
N VAL A 175 6.05 -24.86 -2.98
CA VAL A 175 5.88 -26.10 -3.73
C VAL A 175 4.49 -26.64 -3.44
N SER A 176 3.81 -27.16 -4.45
CA SER A 176 2.52 -27.84 -4.29
C SER A 176 2.54 -29.20 -4.95
N THR A 177 1.74 -30.11 -4.41
CA THR A 177 1.48 -31.41 -5.03
C THR A 177 0.54 -31.24 -6.21
N THR A 178 0.86 -31.88 -7.32
CA THR A 178 0.01 -31.91 -8.53
C THR A 178 -0.22 -33.36 -8.94
N ASN A 179 -1.36 -33.65 -9.53
CA ASN A 179 -1.71 -34.97 -10.08
C ASN A 179 -1.58 -34.97 -11.62
N ASP A 180 -0.71 -34.13 -12.17
CA ASP A 180 -0.61 -33.89 -13.61
C ASP A 180 0.36 -34.85 -14.32
N TYR A 181 1.07 -35.69 -13.60
CA TYR A 181 1.98 -36.66 -14.18
C TYR A 181 1.23 -37.95 -14.61
N VAL A 182 1.45 -38.36 -15.84
CA VAL A 182 0.86 -39.57 -16.40
C VAL A 182 1.96 -40.52 -16.79
N TYR A 183 1.91 -41.74 -16.26
CA TYR A 183 2.82 -42.83 -16.58
C TYR A 183 2.11 -44.03 -17.23
N GLY A 184 2.75 -44.64 -18.19
CA GLY A 184 2.29 -45.89 -18.81
C GLY A 184 0.86 -45.83 -19.31
N ASN A 185 -0.03 -46.65 -18.80
CA ASN A 185 -1.44 -46.79 -19.20
C ASN A 185 -2.32 -45.64 -18.64
N TYR A 186 -1.91 -44.38 -18.77
CA TYR A 186 -2.66 -43.21 -18.32
C TYR A 186 -2.91 -43.15 -16.80
N SER A 187 -2.12 -43.83 -16.00
CA SER A 187 -2.16 -43.71 -14.54
C SER A 187 -1.66 -42.31 -14.13
N LYS A 188 -2.54 -41.53 -13.54
CA LYS A 188 -2.15 -40.26 -12.94
C LYS A 188 -1.41 -40.51 -11.64
N THR A 189 -0.25 -39.89 -11.49
CA THR A 189 0.52 -39.95 -10.25
C THR A 189 0.76 -38.54 -9.70
N SER A 190 0.90 -38.48 -8.38
CA SER A 190 1.24 -37.23 -7.70
C SER A 190 2.70 -36.88 -7.96
N GLY A 191 2.93 -35.62 -8.26
CA GLY A 191 4.25 -35.02 -8.36
C GLY A 191 4.30 -33.70 -7.59
N GLU A 192 5.48 -33.14 -7.52
CA GLU A 192 5.68 -31.81 -6.91
C GLU A 192 5.94 -30.77 -8.00
N ARG A 193 5.38 -29.59 -7.80
CA ARG A 193 5.54 -28.45 -8.69
C ARG A 193 5.91 -27.21 -7.91
N VAL A 194 6.91 -26.49 -8.39
CA VAL A 194 7.24 -25.16 -7.87
C VAL A 194 6.18 -24.16 -8.30
N ASN A 195 5.45 -23.58 -7.36
CA ASN A 195 4.47 -22.54 -7.62
C ASN A 195 5.10 -21.15 -7.65
N GLU A 196 5.92 -20.83 -6.65
CA GLU A 196 6.63 -19.57 -6.56
C GLU A 196 8.12 -19.84 -6.37
N VAL A 197 8.92 -19.15 -7.16
CA VAL A 197 10.38 -19.21 -7.05
C VAL A 197 10.81 -18.28 -5.94
N ALA A 198 11.64 -18.77 -5.01
CA ALA A 198 12.20 -17.97 -3.93
C ALA A 198 12.99 -16.77 -4.47
N ASN A 199 12.77 -15.59 -3.92
CA ASN A 199 13.58 -14.42 -4.22
C ASN A 199 13.92 -13.64 -2.92
N PRO A 200 15.07 -13.91 -2.30
CA PRO A 200 15.46 -13.24 -1.06
C PRO A 200 15.78 -11.75 -1.22
N ASN A 201 15.97 -11.27 -2.45
CA ASN A 201 16.34 -9.89 -2.76
C ASN A 201 15.12 -8.95 -2.94
N VAL A 202 13.92 -9.46 -2.71
CA VAL A 202 12.71 -8.62 -2.77
C VAL A 202 12.73 -7.59 -1.65
N GLY A 203 12.46 -6.34 -2.00
CA GLY A 203 12.44 -5.21 -1.09
C GLY A 203 11.28 -4.23 -1.36
N TRP A 204 11.33 -3.10 -0.70
CA TRP A 204 10.34 -2.05 -0.78
C TRP A 204 10.22 -1.46 -2.19
N GLU A 205 9.00 -1.24 -2.65
CA GLU A 205 8.75 -0.29 -3.74
C GLU A 205 8.88 1.12 -3.17
N VAL A 206 9.58 2.01 -3.87
CA VAL A 206 9.82 3.38 -3.43
C VAL A 206 9.26 4.36 -4.43
N SER A 207 8.41 5.28 -3.96
CA SER A 207 7.90 6.41 -4.74
C SER A 207 8.56 7.69 -4.25
N THR A 208 9.30 8.36 -5.13
CA THR A 208 9.88 9.68 -4.89
C THR A 208 8.95 10.73 -5.49
N LYS A 209 8.36 11.54 -4.61
CA LYS A 209 7.37 12.55 -4.95
C LYS A 209 7.98 13.93 -4.83
N GLN A 210 7.76 14.76 -5.84
CA GLN A 210 8.12 16.17 -5.86
C GLN A 210 6.85 16.97 -6.09
N ASN A 211 6.68 18.05 -5.34
CA ASN A 211 5.57 18.97 -5.50
C ASN A 211 6.08 20.41 -5.42
N TYR A 212 5.63 21.26 -6.34
CA TYR A 212 5.91 22.69 -6.39
C TYR A 212 4.60 23.43 -6.56
N GLY A 213 4.27 24.32 -5.63
CA GLY A 213 2.98 24.97 -5.64
C GLY A 213 3.03 26.42 -5.22
N PHE A 214 1.94 27.13 -5.53
CA PHE A 214 1.70 28.49 -5.09
C PHE A 214 0.27 28.65 -4.56
N GLU A 215 0.10 29.61 -3.67
CA GLU A 215 -1.20 30.05 -3.18
C GLU A 215 -1.26 31.57 -3.39
N LEU A 216 -2.26 32.04 -4.14
CA LEU A 216 -2.48 33.45 -4.47
C LEU A 216 -3.87 33.87 -4.02
N GLY A 217 -3.93 34.84 -3.12
CA GLY A 217 -5.16 35.49 -2.71
C GLY A 217 -5.25 36.88 -3.34
N LEU A 218 -6.37 37.20 -3.93
CA LEU A 218 -6.62 38.51 -4.55
C LEU A 218 -7.82 39.20 -3.89
N PHE A 219 -7.66 40.48 -3.55
CA PHE A 219 -8.72 41.36 -3.01
C PHE A 219 -9.41 40.80 -1.75
N ASN A 220 -8.80 39.87 -1.02
CA ASN A 220 -9.40 39.11 0.07
C ASN A 220 -10.70 38.33 -0.32
N LYS A 221 -10.95 38.13 -1.62
CA LYS A 221 -12.15 37.48 -2.14
C LYS A 221 -11.87 36.24 -3.00
N LEU A 222 -10.80 36.31 -3.75
CA LEU A 222 -10.44 35.22 -4.68
C LEU A 222 -9.18 34.52 -4.19
N GLU A 223 -9.24 33.19 -4.02
CA GLU A 223 -8.10 32.35 -3.68
C GLU A 223 -7.83 31.37 -4.82
N ILE A 224 -6.61 31.37 -5.34
CA ILE A 224 -6.13 30.50 -6.42
C ILE A 224 -4.99 29.67 -5.85
N GLN A 225 -5.09 28.36 -5.98
CA GLN A 225 -4.02 27.45 -5.65
C GLN A 225 -3.65 26.64 -6.88
N GLY A 226 -2.36 26.47 -7.13
CA GLY A 226 -1.83 25.62 -8.19
C GLY A 226 -0.64 24.81 -7.70
N ASP A 227 -0.61 23.56 -8.06
CA ASP A 227 0.44 22.60 -7.71
C ASP A 227 0.87 21.83 -8.97
N TRP A 228 2.16 21.75 -9.20
CA TRP A 228 2.77 20.83 -10.16
C TRP A 228 3.42 19.69 -9.40
N TYR A 229 3.11 18.44 -9.78
CA TYR A 229 3.69 17.27 -9.16
C TYR A 229 4.43 16.38 -10.16
N HIS A 230 5.45 15.71 -9.65
CA HIS A 230 6.21 14.69 -10.36
C HIS A 230 6.47 13.53 -9.40
N ASP A 231 6.04 12.33 -9.78
CA ASP A 231 6.19 11.09 -9.03
C ASP A 231 7.01 10.08 -9.86
N VAL A 232 8.05 9.55 -9.25
CA VAL A 232 8.87 8.47 -9.82
C VAL A 232 8.78 7.29 -8.85
N ARG A 233 8.13 6.22 -9.30
CA ARG A 233 8.08 4.97 -8.56
C ARG A 233 9.09 4.01 -9.14
N ASP A 234 10.02 3.61 -8.31
CA ASP A 234 11.09 2.66 -8.60
C ASP A 234 10.90 1.35 -7.83
N HIS A 235 11.59 0.30 -8.25
CA HIS A 235 11.57 -1.01 -7.61
C HIS A 235 10.17 -1.64 -7.56
N ILE A 236 9.33 -1.37 -8.57
CA ILE A 236 7.99 -1.97 -8.66
C ILE A 236 8.16 -3.48 -8.85
N PHE A 237 7.41 -4.24 -8.07
CA PHE A 237 7.45 -5.69 -8.06
C PHE A 237 6.65 -6.26 -9.24
N VAL A 238 7.35 -6.85 -10.19
CA VAL A 238 6.78 -7.36 -11.44
C VAL A 238 7.34 -8.74 -11.78
N ARG A 239 6.64 -9.49 -12.62
CA ARG A 239 7.13 -10.76 -13.17
C ARG A 239 8.30 -10.50 -14.10
N ASN A 240 9.37 -11.29 -13.96
CA ASN A 240 10.53 -11.21 -14.84
C ASN A 240 10.30 -11.97 -16.15
N ASN A 241 9.54 -11.36 -17.05
CA ASN A 241 9.21 -11.98 -18.35
C ASN A 241 10.40 -12.04 -19.33
N ASN A 242 11.59 -11.60 -18.92
CA ASN A 242 12.80 -11.68 -19.75
C ASN A 242 13.49 -13.05 -19.70
N ILE A 243 12.96 -13.99 -18.91
CA ILE A 243 13.47 -15.37 -18.86
C ILE A 243 12.97 -16.13 -20.08
N PRO A 244 13.86 -16.63 -20.94
CA PRO A 244 13.43 -17.36 -22.13
C PRO A 244 12.73 -18.67 -21.79
N ALA A 245 11.72 -19.04 -22.61
CA ALA A 245 10.90 -20.23 -22.38
C ALA A 245 11.70 -21.56 -22.36
N TYR A 246 12.85 -21.62 -23.04
CA TYR A 246 13.68 -22.82 -23.07
C TYR A 246 14.33 -23.17 -21.72
N VAL A 247 14.32 -22.24 -20.75
CA VAL A 247 14.74 -22.52 -19.36
C VAL A 247 13.79 -23.51 -18.67
N GLY A 248 12.58 -23.69 -19.22
CA GLY A 248 11.62 -24.69 -18.74
C GLY A 248 10.94 -24.31 -17.42
N MET A 249 11.01 -23.03 -17.01
CA MET A 249 10.29 -22.56 -15.81
C MET A 249 8.81 -22.41 -16.11
N THR A 250 7.97 -23.06 -15.33
CA THR A 250 6.50 -22.90 -15.41
C THR A 250 6.02 -21.62 -14.73
N THR A 251 6.77 -21.16 -13.73
CA THR A 251 6.49 -19.91 -13.01
C THR A 251 7.73 -19.06 -13.03
N VAL A 252 7.61 -17.85 -13.55
CA VAL A 252 8.70 -16.86 -13.60
C VAL A 252 8.82 -16.14 -12.26
N PRO A 253 10.04 -15.94 -11.74
CA PRO A 253 10.23 -15.22 -10.49
C PRO A 253 9.78 -13.79 -10.60
N MET A 254 9.30 -13.25 -9.51
CA MET A 254 8.98 -11.83 -9.38
C MET A 254 10.18 -11.06 -8.83
N VAL A 255 10.39 -9.85 -9.34
CA VAL A 255 11.57 -9.03 -9.04
C VAL A 255 11.19 -7.54 -8.96
N ASN A 256 11.96 -6.76 -8.22
CA ASN A 256 11.77 -5.31 -8.06
C ASN A 256 12.52 -4.52 -9.17
N VAL A 257 12.08 -4.60 -10.42
CA VAL A 257 12.73 -3.93 -11.57
C VAL A 257 11.83 -2.95 -12.31
N GLY A 258 10.54 -2.93 -11.98
CA GLY A 258 9.59 -2.04 -12.63
C GLY A 258 9.83 -0.59 -12.23
N LYS A 259 9.54 0.32 -13.17
CA LYS A 259 9.63 1.77 -12.98
C LYS A 259 8.46 2.47 -13.63
N MET A 260 7.90 3.45 -12.94
CA MET A 260 6.81 4.27 -13.45
C MET A 260 7.09 5.74 -13.14
N LYS A 261 6.68 6.62 -14.04
CA LYS A 261 6.72 8.07 -13.85
C LYS A 261 5.35 8.64 -14.11
N SER A 262 4.92 9.56 -13.28
CA SER A 262 3.72 10.35 -13.48
C SER A 262 3.99 11.81 -13.12
N TRP A 263 3.31 12.72 -13.80
CA TRP A 263 3.37 14.16 -13.52
C TRP A 263 2.06 14.79 -13.93
N GLY A 264 1.76 15.93 -13.33
CA GLY A 264 0.56 16.64 -13.65
C GLY A 264 0.46 17.97 -12.91
N PHE A 265 -0.67 18.63 -13.09
CA PHE A 265 -1.03 19.88 -12.44
C PHE A 265 -2.36 19.70 -11.73
N ASP A 266 -2.43 20.19 -10.50
CA ASP A 266 -3.67 20.31 -9.72
C ASP A 266 -3.91 21.78 -9.44
N GLY A 267 -5.17 22.20 -9.39
CA GLY A 267 -5.50 23.56 -9.05
C GLY A 267 -6.89 23.71 -8.46
N SER A 268 -7.07 24.71 -7.64
CA SER A 268 -8.36 25.13 -7.12
C SER A 268 -8.52 26.64 -7.21
N LEU A 269 -9.74 27.06 -7.42
CA LEU A 269 -10.14 28.46 -7.43
C LEU A 269 -11.35 28.58 -6.52
N GLU A 270 -11.25 29.48 -5.55
CA GLU A 270 -12.32 29.74 -4.59
C GLU A 270 -12.62 31.26 -4.57
N TYR A 271 -13.90 31.58 -4.71
CA TYR A 271 -14.38 32.95 -4.57
C TYR A 271 -15.23 33.06 -3.32
N ARG A 272 -14.93 34.07 -2.48
CA ARG A 272 -15.70 34.38 -1.27
C ARG A 272 -16.03 35.85 -1.25
N ASP A 273 -17.30 36.19 -1.15
CA ASP A 273 -17.75 37.59 -0.98
C ASP A 273 -18.93 37.67 -0.02
N ARG A 274 -19.17 38.86 0.49
CA ARG A 274 -20.31 39.17 1.35
C ARG A 274 -21.05 40.37 0.82
N ILE A 275 -22.31 40.15 0.43
CA ILE A 275 -23.20 41.20 -0.02
C ILE A 275 -24.27 41.40 1.07
N GLY A 276 -24.13 42.49 1.87
CA GLY A 276 -25.00 42.73 3.01
C GLY A 276 -24.89 41.62 4.08
N GLN A 277 -25.96 40.86 4.28
CA GLN A 277 -26.00 39.71 5.24
C GLN A 277 -25.78 38.37 4.57
N VAL A 278 -25.61 38.30 3.25
CA VAL A 278 -25.48 37.08 2.48
C VAL A 278 -24.00 36.82 2.20
N ASN A 279 -23.52 35.64 2.60
CA ASN A 279 -22.18 35.14 2.23
C ASN A 279 -22.32 34.34 0.94
N ILE A 280 -21.47 34.64 -0.04
CA ILE A 280 -21.37 33.91 -1.32
C ILE A 280 -20.04 33.20 -1.33
N THR A 281 -20.08 31.87 -1.60
CA THR A 281 -18.89 31.02 -1.78
C THR A 281 -19.10 30.21 -3.03
N GLY A 282 -18.14 30.20 -3.93
CA GLY A 282 -18.17 29.43 -5.17
C GLY A 282 -16.80 28.86 -5.54
#